data_f7a70db1aee5e5e4285324105696eb08
#
_entry.id   f7a70db1aee5e5e4285324105696eb08
#
_cell.length_a   1.000
_cell.length_b   1.000
_cell.length_c   1.000
_cell.angle_alpha   90.00
_cell.angle_beta   90.00
_cell.angle_gamma   90.00
#
_symmetry.space_group_name_H-M   'P 1'
#
loop_
_entity.id
_entity.type
_entity.pdbx_description
1 polymer ?
#
loop_
_entity_poly.entity_id
_entity_poly.type
_entity_poly.pdbx_seq_one_letter_code
_entity_poly.pdbx_strand_id
1 'polypeptide(L)'
;MKETVIIHVSDSGYTLAETIARELPNSDIVRNSEFSPTLLTSYRQVIFIGALGICVRNVATHLTDKYHDPAVVCVDSAGRFVISVVSGHVGGANELCNTVAHIIGAQPVITTQSDNMGLWSLDTMGRKYGWTTEATKEQMNQAIFTLVNGKKVALLLDIKDRGTEELQRSKPHHVTIIDHIEQAQAYELLIAVTPYVYQVETPALFFRPKVLCMGVGCRKQCEPTGIAQHIAQQLAEHHIHPASIAKIATIDLKKDEPLLDTLREWWQLDHVEVFQAECLKDIEVKNPSEKVHQVTGVWGVAESCAIHAADNGTLLLEKQKGEVTAGNHFTFAIAMPSKYRRQGHIEIVGAGPGDPELVSVRGKNFLSSADLILYAGSLVPRELTHYAKVGCVVRSSASMNLEEQFALMKEFYDRGLLVVRLHTGDPCIYGAIQEQMAFFDRYGMSYHITPGISSFQAAAAALRSQFTIPEKVQTIILTRGEGRTPMPNKEKLHKLAASQSTMCIYLSASIVENVQEELLQAYPPETPVAACYKLTWKEEKIYRGQLKDLAKIVRDNHLTLTTLLVVGEAIDNRQGLSRLYDDSFKHMFRP
;
A
#
# COMPACT_ATOMS: atom_id res chain seq x y z
N MET A 1 -31.41 -13.87 18.15
CA MET A 1 -30.73 -15.18 17.97
C MET A 1 -29.46 -15.09 18.82
N LYS A 2 -29.23 -16.01 19.74
CA LYS A 2 -27.97 -16.07 20.49
C LYS A 2 -26.87 -16.46 19.51
N GLU A 3 -25.65 -16.01 19.77
CA GLU A 3 -24.59 -16.12 18.76
C GLU A 3 -23.85 -17.46 18.86
N THR A 4 -23.56 -17.92 20.06
CA THR A 4 -22.68 -19.07 20.30
C THR A 4 -23.30 -20.10 21.22
N VAL A 5 -23.15 -21.40 20.90
CA VAL A 5 -23.42 -22.50 21.82
C VAL A 5 -22.11 -23.25 22.12
N ILE A 6 -21.86 -23.54 23.40
CA ILE A 6 -20.71 -24.30 23.88
C ILE A 6 -21.21 -25.64 24.40
N ILE A 7 -20.84 -26.73 23.74
CA ILE A 7 -21.28 -28.10 24.05
C ILE A 7 -20.12 -28.82 24.74
N HIS A 8 -20.34 -29.36 25.93
CA HIS A 8 -19.33 -30.11 26.67
C HIS A 8 -19.74 -31.57 26.92
N VAL A 9 -18.76 -32.48 26.91
CA VAL A 9 -18.98 -33.92 27.13
C VAL A 9 -18.76 -34.34 28.60
N SER A 10 -17.79 -33.71 29.29
CA SER A 10 -17.35 -34.05 30.65
C SER A 10 -17.42 -32.87 31.60
N ASP A 11 -17.29 -33.13 32.89
CA ASP A 11 -17.28 -32.08 33.91
C ASP A 11 -15.99 -31.21 33.82
N SER A 12 -14.85 -31.78 33.40
CA SER A 12 -13.66 -31.00 33.05
C SER A 12 -13.87 -30.11 31.85
N GLY A 13 -14.65 -30.58 30.85
CA GLY A 13 -15.07 -29.78 29.69
C GLY A 13 -16.02 -28.63 30.08
N TYR A 14 -16.83 -28.80 31.13
CA TYR A 14 -17.68 -27.74 31.66
C TYR A 14 -16.86 -26.56 32.21
N THR A 15 -15.77 -26.83 32.91
CA THR A 15 -14.87 -25.76 33.43
C THR A 15 -14.24 -24.95 32.28
N LEU A 16 -13.85 -25.63 31.18
CA LEU A 16 -13.37 -24.93 29.99
C LEU A 16 -14.50 -24.12 29.33
N ALA A 17 -15.73 -24.67 29.29
CA ALA A 17 -16.89 -23.98 28.74
C ALA A 17 -17.19 -22.67 29.49
N GLU A 18 -17.13 -22.70 30.84
CA GLU A 18 -17.30 -21.49 31.66
C GLU A 18 -16.22 -20.45 31.38
N THR A 19 -14.98 -20.89 31.21
CA THR A 19 -13.85 -19.99 30.90
C THR A 19 -14.06 -19.30 29.54
N ILE A 20 -14.47 -20.05 28.54
CA ILE A 20 -14.75 -19.51 27.20
C ILE A 20 -15.98 -18.59 27.22
N ALA A 21 -17.05 -18.98 27.93
CA ALA A 21 -18.29 -18.20 28.01
C ALA A 21 -18.11 -16.83 28.68
N ARG A 22 -17.17 -16.68 29.62
CA ARG A 22 -16.87 -15.38 30.25
C ARG A 22 -16.34 -14.35 29.26
N GLU A 23 -15.57 -14.79 28.29
CA GLU A 23 -14.92 -13.91 27.29
C GLU A 23 -15.75 -13.81 25.98
N LEU A 24 -16.73 -14.71 25.77
CA LEU A 24 -17.65 -14.66 24.65
C LEU A 24 -19.07 -14.33 25.12
N PRO A 25 -19.46 -13.05 25.15
CA PRO A 25 -20.80 -12.66 25.54
C PRO A 25 -21.85 -13.24 24.58
N ASN A 26 -23.06 -13.52 25.08
CA ASN A 26 -24.17 -14.17 24.35
C ASN A 26 -23.93 -15.65 23.99
N SER A 27 -23.15 -16.39 24.78
CA SER A 27 -23.00 -17.83 24.66
C SER A 27 -23.91 -18.60 25.63
N ASP A 28 -24.38 -19.79 25.20
CA ASP A 28 -25.06 -20.77 26.04
C ASP A 28 -24.16 -21.99 26.24
N ILE A 29 -24.23 -22.61 27.43
CA ILE A 29 -23.51 -23.85 27.73
C ILE A 29 -24.55 -24.99 27.79
N VAL A 30 -24.28 -26.06 27.04
CA VAL A 30 -25.17 -27.22 26.91
C VAL A 30 -24.37 -28.51 27.10
N ARG A 31 -24.92 -29.48 27.83
CA ARG A 31 -24.30 -30.81 27.96
C ARG A 31 -24.54 -31.64 26.69
N ASN A 32 -23.56 -32.43 26.26
CA ASN A 32 -23.68 -33.26 25.04
C ASN A 32 -24.87 -34.22 25.07
N SER A 33 -25.33 -34.67 26.26
CA SER A 33 -26.57 -35.48 26.38
C SER A 33 -27.85 -34.73 25.99
N GLU A 34 -27.80 -33.40 25.94
CA GLU A 34 -28.88 -32.49 25.55
C GLU A 34 -28.71 -31.97 24.12
N PHE A 35 -27.75 -32.51 23.39
CA PHE A 35 -27.53 -32.13 21.99
C PHE A 35 -28.76 -32.41 21.15
N SER A 36 -29.20 -31.41 20.43
CA SER A 36 -30.26 -31.50 19.43
C SER A 36 -29.81 -30.88 18.11
N PRO A 37 -30.16 -31.45 16.96
CA PRO A 37 -29.87 -30.88 15.65
C PRO A 37 -30.31 -29.42 15.48
N THR A 38 -31.34 -29.01 16.22
CA THR A 38 -31.83 -27.64 16.22
C THR A 38 -30.80 -26.64 16.71
N LEU A 39 -29.80 -27.04 17.51
CA LEU A 39 -28.70 -26.17 17.93
C LEU A 39 -27.87 -25.72 16.73
N LEU A 40 -27.66 -26.55 15.71
CA LEU A 40 -26.90 -26.21 14.51
C LEU A 40 -27.60 -25.16 13.63
N THR A 41 -28.91 -25.02 13.72
CA THR A 41 -29.69 -24.03 12.97
C THR A 41 -30.07 -22.80 13.79
N SER A 42 -29.98 -22.90 15.13
CA SER A 42 -30.34 -21.82 16.06
C SER A 42 -29.17 -20.88 16.42
N TYR A 43 -27.95 -21.38 16.27
CA TYR A 43 -26.73 -20.64 16.60
C TYR A 43 -25.83 -20.49 15.37
N ARG A 44 -25.10 -19.39 15.30
CA ARG A 44 -24.10 -19.16 14.26
C ARG A 44 -22.78 -19.86 14.52
N GLN A 45 -22.47 -20.10 15.80
CA GLN A 45 -21.19 -20.65 16.25
C GLN A 45 -21.42 -21.79 17.21
N VAL A 46 -20.72 -22.91 17.02
CA VAL A 46 -20.75 -24.10 17.85
C VAL A 46 -19.34 -24.42 18.32
N ILE A 47 -19.12 -24.38 19.62
CA ILE A 47 -17.86 -24.77 20.25
C ILE A 47 -18.11 -26.11 20.95
N PHE A 48 -17.47 -27.17 20.46
CA PHE A 48 -17.61 -28.51 21.01
C PHE A 48 -16.38 -28.87 21.85
N ILE A 49 -16.58 -29.15 23.15
CA ILE A 49 -15.48 -29.52 24.06
C ILE A 49 -15.54 -31.03 24.32
N GLY A 50 -14.61 -31.76 23.68
CA GLY A 50 -14.55 -33.21 23.75
C GLY A 50 -13.69 -33.82 22.65
N ALA A 51 -13.84 -35.13 22.44
CA ALA A 51 -13.10 -35.79 21.37
C ALA A 51 -13.66 -35.40 19.97
N LEU A 52 -12.78 -35.10 19.02
CA LEU A 52 -13.15 -34.69 17.66
C LEU A 52 -14.10 -35.68 16.99
N GLY A 53 -13.91 -36.99 17.18
CA GLY A 53 -14.80 -38.02 16.62
C GLY A 53 -16.25 -37.96 17.16
N ILE A 54 -16.47 -37.49 18.40
CA ILE A 54 -17.83 -37.27 18.94
C ILE A 54 -18.43 -36.02 18.30
N CYS A 55 -17.67 -34.95 18.21
CA CYS A 55 -18.08 -33.71 17.53
C CYS A 55 -18.55 -34.02 16.10
N VAL A 56 -17.74 -34.72 15.30
CA VAL A 56 -18.04 -35.05 13.90
C VAL A 56 -19.31 -35.89 13.80
N ARG A 57 -19.53 -36.91 14.66
CA ARG A 57 -20.74 -37.71 14.64
C ARG A 57 -22.00 -36.91 14.94
N ASN A 58 -21.91 -35.94 15.83
CA ASN A 58 -23.04 -35.08 16.20
C ASN A 58 -23.42 -34.11 15.05
N VAL A 59 -22.46 -33.62 14.29
CA VAL A 59 -22.73 -32.58 13.31
C VAL A 59 -22.91 -33.11 11.88
N ALA A 60 -22.17 -34.15 11.48
CA ALA A 60 -22.03 -34.57 10.07
C ALA A 60 -23.33 -34.84 9.34
N THR A 61 -24.33 -35.47 10.00
CA THR A 61 -25.62 -35.83 9.39
C THR A 61 -26.58 -34.65 9.22
N HIS A 62 -26.21 -33.48 9.76
CA HIS A 62 -27.06 -32.27 9.79
C HIS A 62 -26.44 -31.10 9.02
N LEU A 63 -25.26 -31.32 8.42
CA LEU A 63 -24.60 -30.32 7.58
C LEU A 63 -25.18 -30.33 6.16
N THR A 64 -25.30 -29.17 5.58
CA THR A 64 -25.80 -28.93 4.21
C THR A 64 -24.72 -28.39 3.29
N ASP A 65 -24.22 -27.24 3.56
CA ASP A 65 -23.12 -26.63 2.80
C ASP A 65 -22.41 -25.51 3.59
N LYS A 66 -21.23 -25.12 3.11
CA LYS A 66 -20.36 -24.10 3.75
C LYS A 66 -20.99 -22.71 3.91
N TYR A 67 -22.11 -22.41 3.26
CA TYR A 67 -22.77 -21.10 3.31
C TYR A 67 -23.90 -21.04 4.34
N HIS A 68 -24.48 -22.21 4.69
CA HIS A 68 -25.61 -22.31 5.60
C HIS A 68 -25.22 -22.93 6.95
N ASP A 69 -24.20 -23.77 6.95
CA ASP A 69 -23.75 -24.46 8.16
C ASP A 69 -23.07 -23.49 9.14
N PRO A 70 -23.29 -23.68 10.46
CA PRO A 70 -22.64 -22.84 11.48
C PRO A 70 -21.12 -23.02 11.48
N ALA A 71 -20.41 -22.06 12.08
CA ALA A 71 -19.00 -22.24 12.41
C ALA A 71 -18.87 -23.32 13.49
N VAL A 72 -18.19 -24.43 13.23
CA VAL A 72 -17.96 -25.49 14.22
C VAL A 72 -16.49 -25.61 14.54
N VAL A 73 -16.13 -25.44 15.82
CA VAL A 73 -14.80 -25.71 16.35
C VAL A 73 -14.87 -26.79 17.44
N CYS A 74 -13.81 -27.61 17.52
CA CYS A 74 -13.69 -28.64 18.53
C CYS A 74 -12.46 -28.35 19.42
N VAL A 75 -12.70 -28.30 20.73
CA VAL A 75 -11.66 -28.17 21.76
C VAL A 75 -11.40 -29.53 22.38
N ASP A 76 -10.18 -29.99 22.44
CA ASP A 76 -9.87 -31.24 23.11
C ASP A 76 -10.12 -31.16 24.62
N SER A 77 -10.44 -32.28 25.26
CA SER A 77 -10.83 -32.32 26.69
C SER A 77 -9.76 -31.78 27.66
N ALA A 78 -8.51 -31.68 27.23
CA ALA A 78 -7.41 -31.12 28.00
C ALA A 78 -7.18 -29.62 27.70
N GLY A 79 -7.92 -29.02 26.77
CA GLY A 79 -7.79 -27.62 26.39
C GLY A 79 -6.45 -27.26 25.72
N ARG A 80 -5.79 -28.23 25.06
CA ARG A 80 -4.49 -28.00 24.39
C ARG A 80 -4.62 -27.59 22.93
N PHE A 81 -5.68 -28.05 22.26
CA PHE A 81 -5.92 -27.82 20.85
C PHE A 81 -7.34 -27.32 20.62
N VAL A 82 -7.46 -26.34 19.73
CA VAL A 82 -8.75 -25.91 19.17
C VAL A 82 -8.71 -26.18 17.66
N ILE A 83 -9.64 -26.97 17.16
CA ILE A 83 -9.65 -27.48 15.79
C ILE A 83 -10.82 -26.86 15.04
N SER A 84 -10.56 -26.20 13.92
CA SER A 84 -11.59 -25.75 12.98
C SER A 84 -12.15 -26.96 12.22
N VAL A 85 -13.46 -27.26 12.40
CA VAL A 85 -14.05 -28.50 11.91
C VAL A 85 -14.88 -28.27 10.64
N VAL A 86 -15.79 -27.28 10.66
CA VAL A 86 -16.72 -26.97 9.57
C VAL A 86 -16.87 -25.48 9.39
N SER A 87 -17.13 -25.06 8.16
CA SER A 87 -17.38 -23.65 7.76
C SER A 87 -16.24 -22.70 8.13
N GLY A 88 -15.01 -23.11 7.83
CA GLY A 88 -13.77 -22.43 8.19
C GLY A 88 -13.73 -20.95 7.81
N HIS A 89 -14.04 -20.61 6.55
CA HIS A 89 -13.99 -19.23 6.03
C HIS A 89 -15.35 -18.54 6.15
N VAL A 90 -16.35 -18.98 5.38
CA VAL A 90 -17.64 -18.28 5.26
C VAL A 90 -18.41 -18.29 6.59
N GLY A 91 -18.42 -19.42 7.30
CA GLY A 91 -19.03 -19.52 8.63
C GLY A 91 -18.21 -18.88 9.74
N GLY A 92 -16.89 -18.65 9.52
CA GLY A 92 -16.00 -18.02 10.49
C GLY A 92 -15.35 -18.98 11.50
N ALA A 93 -15.36 -20.32 11.25
CA ALA A 93 -14.77 -21.27 12.20
C ALA A 93 -13.26 -21.11 12.38
N ASN A 94 -12.51 -20.63 11.39
CA ASN A 94 -11.08 -20.35 11.53
C ASN A 94 -10.81 -19.18 12.47
N GLU A 95 -11.62 -18.12 12.39
CA GLU A 95 -11.53 -16.96 13.29
C GLU A 95 -11.94 -17.34 14.71
N LEU A 96 -13.04 -18.07 14.84
CA LEU A 96 -13.51 -18.63 16.13
C LEU A 96 -12.45 -19.55 16.75
N CYS A 97 -11.80 -20.39 15.95
CA CYS A 97 -10.71 -21.28 16.38
C CYS A 97 -9.56 -20.48 17.01
N ASN A 98 -9.11 -19.41 16.35
CA ASN A 98 -8.06 -18.54 16.88
C ASN A 98 -8.50 -17.81 18.16
N THR A 99 -9.73 -17.31 18.18
CA THR A 99 -10.29 -16.60 19.34
C THR A 99 -10.36 -17.51 20.55
N VAL A 100 -10.95 -18.70 20.41
CA VAL A 100 -11.07 -19.69 21.50
C VAL A 100 -9.69 -20.17 21.96
N ALA A 101 -8.77 -20.42 21.02
CA ALA A 101 -7.40 -20.82 21.34
C ALA A 101 -6.68 -19.75 22.17
N HIS A 102 -6.86 -18.47 21.83
CA HIS A 102 -6.29 -17.36 22.60
C HIS A 102 -6.88 -17.29 24.03
N ILE A 103 -8.20 -17.44 24.17
CA ILE A 103 -8.89 -17.39 25.48
C ILE A 103 -8.34 -18.44 26.44
N ILE A 104 -8.15 -19.68 25.98
CA ILE A 104 -7.75 -20.80 26.85
C ILE A 104 -6.25 -21.11 26.80
N GLY A 105 -5.45 -20.34 26.06
CA GLY A 105 -4.01 -20.59 25.88
C GLY A 105 -3.68 -21.86 25.09
N ALA A 106 -4.57 -22.29 24.20
CA ALA A 106 -4.43 -23.50 23.39
C ALA A 106 -3.77 -23.22 22.02
N GLN A 107 -3.37 -24.30 21.35
CA GLN A 107 -2.87 -24.23 19.97
C GLN A 107 -4.03 -24.34 18.98
N PRO A 108 -4.22 -23.36 18.08
CA PRO A 108 -5.22 -23.48 17.00
C PRO A 108 -4.74 -24.46 15.93
N VAL A 109 -5.67 -25.26 15.39
CA VAL A 109 -5.45 -26.21 14.30
C VAL A 109 -6.38 -25.85 13.16
N ILE A 110 -5.84 -25.16 12.16
CA ILE A 110 -6.55 -24.75 10.95
C ILE A 110 -5.95 -25.51 9.78
N THR A 111 -6.79 -26.23 9.03
CA THR A 111 -6.35 -27.14 7.95
C THR A 111 -6.68 -26.62 6.55
N THR A 112 -7.35 -25.48 6.44
CA THR A 112 -7.69 -24.88 5.15
C THR A 112 -6.42 -24.50 4.39
N GLN A 113 -6.34 -24.90 3.12
CA GLN A 113 -5.11 -24.76 2.31
C GLN A 113 -4.71 -23.31 2.11
N SER A 114 -5.70 -22.42 1.88
CA SER A 114 -5.44 -20.99 1.71
C SER A 114 -4.79 -20.35 2.95
N ASP A 115 -5.24 -20.69 4.16
CA ASP A 115 -4.65 -20.16 5.40
C ASP A 115 -3.24 -20.69 5.61
N ASN A 116 -3.02 -21.98 5.38
CA ASN A 116 -1.71 -22.63 5.51
C ASN A 116 -0.68 -22.09 4.50
N MET A 117 -1.14 -21.64 3.32
CA MET A 117 -0.29 -21.06 2.28
C MET A 117 -0.18 -19.54 2.35
N GLY A 118 -0.84 -18.89 3.31
CA GLY A 118 -0.89 -17.42 3.41
C GLY A 118 -1.59 -16.76 2.21
N LEU A 119 -2.55 -17.45 1.58
CA LEU A 119 -3.30 -16.94 0.44
C LEU A 119 -4.59 -16.24 0.89
N TRP A 120 -5.16 -15.44 0.01
CA TRP A 120 -6.40 -14.72 0.27
C TRP A 120 -7.61 -15.67 0.30
N SER A 121 -8.52 -15.49 1.26
CA SER A 121 -9.81 -16.15 1.32
C SER A 121 -10.81 -15.38 0.44
N LEU A 122 -10.88 -15.70 -0.85
CA LEU A 122 -11.65 -14.95 -1.84
C LEU A 122 -13.15 -14.90 -1.49
N ASP A 123 -13.70 -15.97 -0.94
CA ASP A 123 -15.11 -16.10 -0.58
C ASP A 123 -15.53 -15.24 0.62
N THR A 124 -14.60 -14.78 1.44
CA THR A 124 -14.86 -13.87 2.57
C THR A 124 -14.42 -12.44 2.32
N MET A 125 -13.66 -12.20 1.27
CA MET A 125 -13.05 -10.92 0.96
C MET A 125 -14.07 -9.78 0.83
N GLY A 126 -15.19 -10.02 0.12
CA GLY A 126 -16.25 -9.03 -0.01
C GLY A 126 -16.79 -8.58 1.35
N ARG A 127 -17.12 -9.55 2.24
CA ARG A 127 -17.60 -9.25 3.59
C ARG A 127 -16.55 -8.57 4.46
N LYS A 128 -15.29 -9.01 4.38
CA LYS A 128 -14.17 -8.46 5.17
C LYS A 128 -13.95 -6.97 4.91
N TYR A 129 -14.10 -6.53 3.65
CA TYR A 129 -13.82 -5.16 3.25
C TYR A 129 -15.08 -4.34 2.92
N GLY A 130 -16.28 -4.92 3.07
CA GLY A 130 -17.54 -4.26 2.75
C GLY A 130 -17.79 -4.08 1.25
N TRP A 131 -17.19 -4.97 0.42
CA TRP A 131 -17.41 -4.99 -1.02
C TRP A 131 -18.51 -5.96 -1.40
N THR A 132 -19.35 -5.62 -2.38
CA THR A 132 -20.30 -6.57 -2.96
C THR A 132 -19.54 -7.53 -3.88
N THR A 133 -19.70 -8.83 -3.68
CA THR A 133 -19.09 -9.85 -4.55
C THR A 133 -20.04 -10.18 -5.69
N GLU A 134 -19.55 -10.07 -6.93
CA GLU A 134 -20.29 -10.42 -8.13
C GLU A 134 -19.71 -11.72 -8.71
N ALA A 135 -20.24 -12.85 -8.27
CA ALA A 135 -19.85 -14.17 -8.74
C ALA A 135 -20.90 -15.23 -8.40
N THR A 136 -21.07 -16.21 -9.27
CA THR A 136 -21.78 -17.45 -8.93
C THR A 136 -20.92 -18.33 -8.02
N LYS A 137 -21.54 -19.35 -7.41
CA LYS A 137 -20.83 -20.34 -6.57
C LYS A 137 -19.73 -21.06 -7.37
N GLU A 138 -20.02 -21.38 -8.62
CA GLU A 138 -19.10 -22.05 -9.54
C GLU A 138 -17.90 -21.16 -9.87
N GLN A 139 -18.15 -19.90 -10.21
CA GLN A 139 -17.10 -18.92 -10.50
C GLN A 139 -16.18 -18.69 -9.27
N MET A 140 -16.77 -18.58 -8.09
CA MET A 140 -16.01 -18.44 -6.84
C MET A 140 -15.13 -19.68 -6.58
N ASN A 141 -15.68 -20.88 -6.72
CA ASN A 141 -14.93 -22.12 -6.52
C ASN A 141 -13.78 -22.25 -7.53
N GLN A 142 -14.03 -21.90 -8.80
CA GLN A 142 -13.01 -21.92 -9.84
C GLN A 142 -11.90 -20.88 -9.57
N ALA A 143 -12.25 -19.69 -9.09
CA ALA A 143 -11.29 -18.67 -8.73
C ALA A 143 -10.41 -19.11 -7.55
N ILE A 144 -11.00 -19.70 -6.50
CA ILE A 144 -10.27 -20.27 -5.36
C ILE A 144 -9.32 -21.38 -5.84
N PHE A 145 -9.80 -22.30 -6.68
CA PHE A 145 -8.98 -23.38 -7.24
C PHE A 145 -7.77 -22.82 -8.01
N THR A 146 -7.99 -21.82 -8.86
CA THR A 146 -6.93 -21.19 -9.66
C THR A 146 -5.88 -20.51 -8.78
N LEU A 147 -6.31 -19.76 -7.76
CA LEU A 147 -5.42 -19.06 -6.82
C LEU A 147 -4.60 -20.07 -5.98
N VAL A 148 -5.25 -21.09 -5.41
CA VAL A 148 -4.62 -22.07 -4.52
C VAL A 148 -3.60 -22.96 -5.26
N ASN A 149 -3.82 -23.22 -6.55
CA ASN A 149 -2.88 -23.99 -7.39
C ASN A 149 -1.75 -23.16 -7.97
N GLY A 150 -1.56 -21.91 -7.54
CA GLY A 150 -0.43 -21.07 -7.93
C GLY A 150 -0.43 -20.68 -9.40
N LYS A 151 -1.61 -20.67 -10.05
CA LYS A 151 -1.78 -20.24 -11.44
C LYS A 151 -1.56 -18.74 -11.57
N LYS A 152 -1.31 -18.26 -12.79
CA LYS A 152 -1.12 -16.82 -13.04
C LYS A 152 -2.42 -16.04 -12.83
N VAL A 153 -2.43 -15.15 -11.85
CA VAL A 153 -3.59 -14.34 -11.49
C VAL A 153 -3.28 -12.86 -11.69
N ALA A 154 -4.19 -12.14 -12.35
CA ALA A 154 -4.16 -10.69 -12.45
C ALA A 154 -4.97 -10.07 -11.29
N LEU A 155 -4.48 -8.97 -10.73
CA LEU A 155 -5.17 -8.14 -9.75
C LEU A 155 -5.34 -6.72 -10.31
N LEU A 156 -6.59 -6.30 -10.55
CA LEU A 156 -6.94 -4.94 -10.93
C LEU A 156 -7.54 -4.20 -9.74
N LEU A 157 -6.98 -3.03 -9.42
CA LEU A 157 -7.43 -2.18 -8.31
C LEU A 157 -7.72 -0.78 -8.85
N ASP A 158 -8.98 -0.41 -9.03
CA ASP A 158 -9.37 0.91 -9.56
C ASP A 158 -9.63 1.94 -8.46
N ILE A 159 -9.66 1.51 -7.21
CA ILE A 159 -9.84 2.39 -6.06
C ILE A 159 -8.72 2.19 -5.03
N LYS A 160 -8.64 3.13 -4.10
CA LYS A 160 -7.78 3.07 -2.92
C LYS A 160 -8.66 3.04 -1.67
N ASP A 161 -8.62 1.93 -0.94
CA ASP A 161 -9.21 1.79 0.37
C ASP A 161 -8.37 0.83 1.24
N ARG A 162 -8.78 0.60 2.49
CA ARG A 162 -8.07 -0.32 3.39
C ARG A 162 -7.91 -1.72 2.78
N GLY A 163 -8.92 -2.22 2.08
CA GLY A 163 -8.91 -3.56 1.48
C GLY A 163 -7.91 -3.65 0.33
N THR A 164 -7.92 -2.69 -0.60
CA THR A 164 -6.97 -2.66 -1.72
C THR A 164 -5.53 -2.48 -1.25
N GLU A 165 -5.28 -1.67 -0.21
CA GLU A 165 -3.95 -1.53 0.40
C GLU A 165 -3.48 -2.84 1.06
N GLU A 166 -4.38 -3.57 1.72
CA GLU A 166 -4.05 -4.87 2.31
C GLU A 166 -3.75 -5.91 1.23
N LEU A 167 -4.53 -5.96 0.13
CA LEU A 167 -4.26 -6.83 -1.00
C LEU A 167 -2.89 -6.54 -1.65
N GLN A 168 -2.53 -5.28 -1.81
CA GLN A 168 -1.21 -4.90 -2.33
C GLN A 168 -0.07 -5.40 -1.43
N ARG A 169 -0.21 -5.25 -0.10
CA ARG A 169 0.82 -5.66 0.87
C ARG A 169 0.94 -7.18 1.02
N SER A 170 -0.18 -7.89 1.02
CA SER A 170 -0.24 -9.35 1.22
C SER A 170 -0.28 -10.15 -0.09
N LYS A 171 0.08 -9.54 -1.20
CA LYS A 171 -0.01 -10.13 -2.54
C LYS A 171 0.81 -11.41 -2.66
N PRO A 172 0.20 -12.57 -2.99
CA PRO A 172 0.92 -13.80 -3.30
C PRO A 172 1.86 -13.62 -4.49
N HIS A 173 2.96 -14.38 -4.55
CA HIS A 173 4.00 -14.22 -5.57
C HIS A 173 3.51 -14.46 -7.01
N HIS A 174 2.52 -15.33 -7.21
CA HIS A 174 1.92 -15.65 -8.52
C HIS A 174 0.78 -14.71 -8.92
N VAL A 175 0.45 -13.72 -8.08
CA VAL A 175 -0.51 -12.66 -8.40
C VAL A 175 0.24 -11.44 -8.89
N THR A 176 -0.16 -10.87 -10.02
CA THR A 176 0.43 -9.66 -10.60
C THR A 176 -0.61 -8.54 -10.61
N ILE A 177 -0.23 -7.36 -10.11
CA ILE A 177 -1.08 -6.18 -10.25
C ILE A 177 -0.99 -5.71 -11.70
N ILE A 178 -2.14 -5.47 -12.31
CA ILE A 178 -2.29 -4.90 -13.64
C ILE A 178 -2.92 -3.51 -13.55
N ASP A 179 -2.61 -2.65 -14.53
CA ASP A 179 -3.10 -1.26 -14.57
C ASP A 179 -4.22 -1.06 -15.57
N HIS A 180 -4.33 -1.96 -16.56
CA HIS A 180 -5.34 -1.91 -17.60
C HIS A 180 -6.00 -3.27 -17.75
N ILE A 181 -7.31 -3.24 -17.95
CA ILE A 181 -8.13 -4.46 -18.06
C ILE A 181 -7.70 -5.40 -19.18
N GLU A 182 -7.17 -4.85 -20.29
CA GLU A 182 -6.72 -5.60 -21.46
C GLU A 182 -5.54 -6.54 -21.13
N GLN A 183 -4.74 -6.18 -20.12
CA GLN A 183 -3.63 -7.02 -19.66
C GLN A 183 -4.11 -8.35 -19.06
N ALA A 184 -5.37 -8.43 -18.63
CA ALA A 184 -5.94 -9.64 -18.02
C ALA A 184 -5.90 -10.85 -18.95
N GLN A 185 -5.88 -10.68 -20.26
CA GLN A 185 -5.82 -11.76 -21.25
C GLN A 185 -4.59 -12.66 -21.12
N ALA A 186 -3.51 -12.16 -20.48
CA ALA A 186 -2.29 -12.94 -20.24
C ALA A 186 -2.35 -13.83 -18.99
N TYR A 187 -3.50 -13.87 -18.27
CA TYR A 187 -3.68 -14.54 -16.98
C TYR A 187 -4.83 -15.54 -17.02
N GLU A 188 -4.81 -16.50 -16.08
CA GLU A 188 -5.83 -17.55 -15.96
C GLU A 188 -7.04 -17.13 -15.09
N LEU A 189 -6.86 -16.06 -14.30
CA LEU A 189 -7.90 -15.47 -13.47
C LEU A 189 -7.63 -13.95 -13.34
N LEU A 190 -8.70 -13.17 -13.41
CA LEU A 190 -8.71 -11.78 -13.00
C LEU A 190 -9.44 -11.64 -11.66
N ILE A 191 -8.80 -10.99 -10.70
CA ILE A 191 -9.45 -10.47 -9.49
C ILE A 191 -9.49 -8.95 -9.63
N ALA A 192 -10.67 -8.35 -9.60
CA ALA A 192 -10.82 -6.91 -9.79
C ALA A 192 -11.63 -6.27 -8.64
N VAL A 193 -11.07 -5.21 -8.04
CA VAL A 193 -11.77 -4.34 -7.10
C VAL A 193 -12.05 -3.03 -7.80
N THR A 194 -13.28 -2.85 -8.25
CA THR A 194 -13.62 -1.78 -9.20
C THR A 194 -15.08 -1.34 -9.11
N PRO A 195 -15.36 -0.03 -9.18
CA PRO A 195 -16.71 0.49 -9.37
C PRO A 195 -17.13 0.54 -10.84
N TYR A 196 -16.25 0.12 -11.78
CA TYR A 196 -16.51 0.19 -13.20
C TYR A 196 -16.94 -1.16 -13.79
N VAL A 197 -17.70 -1.12 -14.89
CA VAL A 197 -18.12 -2.30 -15.66
C VAL A 197 -17.09 -2.58 -16.74
N TYR A 198 -16.52 -3.78 -16.73
CA TYR A 198 -15.60 -4.26 -17.74
C TYR A 198 -16.14 -5.50 -18.44
N GLN A 199 -15.87 -5.63 -19.73
CA GLN A 199 -16.07 -6.86 -20.48
C GLN A 199 -14.72 -7.55 -20.65
N VAL A 200 -14.60 -8.79 -20.18
CA VAL A 200 -13.36 -9.57 -20.22
C VAL A 200 -13.65 -11.01 -20.63
N GLU A 201 -12.76 -11.61 -21.39
CA GLU A 201 -12.82 -13.02 -21.76
C GLU A 201 -12.17 -13.92 -20.68
N THR A 202 -11.18 -13.38 -19.96
CA THR A 202 -10.52 -14.07 -18.85
C THR A 202 -11.53 -14.33 -17.72
N PRO A 203 -11.58 -15.56 -17.16
CA PRO A 203 -12.37 -15.82 -15.96
C PRO A 203 -12.12 -14.77 -14.90
N ALA A 204 -13.18 -14.11 -14.41
CA ALA A 204 -13.03 -12.94 -13.56
C ALA A 204 -13.89 -13.02 -12.30
N LEU A 205 -13.34 -12.49 -11.20
CA LEU A 205 -14.01 -12.27 -9.94
C LEU A 205 -14.02 -10.78 -9.64
N PHE A 206 -15.20 -10.18 -9.67
CA PHE A 206 -15.38 -8.76 -9.43
C PHE A 206 -15.85 -8.49 -8.01
N PHE A 207 -15.16 -7.60 -7.33
CA PHE A 207 -15.57 -7.00 -6.06
C PHE A 207 -15.97 -5.54 -6.30
N ARG A 208 -17.21 -5.17 -5.89
CA ARG A 208 -17.80 -3.85 -6.09
C ARG A 208 -17.74 -3.05 -4.79
N PRO A 209 -16.75 -2.16 -4.63
CA PRO A 209 -16.64 -1.33 -3.43
C PRO A 209 -17.73 -0.27 -3.43
N LYS A 210 -18.34 -0.01 -2.27
CA LYS A 210 -19.32 1.06 -2.07
C LYS A 210 -18.59 2.39 -1.88
N VAL A 211 -18.33 3.11 -2.96
CA VAL A 211 -17.49 4.34 -2.99
C VAL A 211 -18.11 5.51 -3.76
N LEU A 212 -19.27 5.30 -4.39
CA LEU A 212 -19.88 6.30 -5.25
C LEU A 212 -21.01 7.03 -4.54
N CYS A 213 -21.10 8.34 -4.75
CA CYS A 213 -22.15 9.22 -4.26
C CYS A 213 -23.04 9.66 -5.42
N MET A 214 -24.34 9.38 -5.35
CA MET A 214 -25.33 9.75 -6.35
C MET A 214 -26.12 10.96 -5.85
N GLY A 215 -26.03 12.08 -6.56
CA GLY A 215 -26.91 13.22 -6.34
C GLY A 215 -28.16 13.11 -7.21
N VAL A 216 -29.33 13.37 -6.65
CA VAL A 216 -30.62 13.22 -7.31
C VAL A 216 -31.43 14.51 -7.25
N GLY A 217 -31.96 14.91 -8.38
CA GLY A 217 -32.98 15.97 -8.52
C GLY A 217 -34.20 15.46 -9.28
N CYS A 218 -35.38 15.88 -8.92
CA CYS A 218 -36.62 15.48 -9.60
C CYS A 218 -37.66 16.60 -9.59
N ARG A 219 -38.68 16.45 -10.42
CA ARG A 219 -39.89 17.29 -10.31
C ARG A 219 -40.62 17.01 -8.98
N LYS A 220 -41.51 17.93 -8.58
CA LYS A 220 -42.32 17.76 -7.38
C LYS A 220 -43.26 16.56 -7.56
N GLN A 221 -43.35 15.67 -6.54
CA GLN A 221 -44.14 14.45 -6.55
C GLN A 221 -43.77 13.52 -7.75
N CYS A 222 -42.48 13.28 -7.91
CA CYS A 222 -41.97 12.41 -8.95
C CYS A 222 -42.43 10.96 -8.72
N GLU A 223 -43.14 10.39 -9.70
CA GLU A 223 -43.55 8.97 -9.65
C GLU A 223 -42.35 8.04 -9.73
N PRO A 224 -42.08 7.20 -8.71
CA PRO A 224 -40.82 6.45 -8.62
C PRO A 224 -40.72 5.21 -9.51
N THR A 225 -41.86 4.72 -10.04
CA THR A 225 -41.92 3.43 -10.75
C THR A 225 -40.97 3.37 -11.93
N GLY A 226 -40.07 2.37 -11.94
CA GLY A 226 -39.11 2.12 -13.03
C GLY A 226 -37.90 3.05 -13.04
N ILE A 227 -37.83 4.09 -12.20
CA ILE A 227 -36.70 5.04 -12.22
C ILE A 227 -35.40 4.39 -11.74
N ALA A 228 -35.45 3.57 -10.68
CA ALA A 228 -34.27 2.90 -10.17
C ALA A 228 -33.62 1.97 -11.23
N GLN A 229 -34.45 1.19 -11.94
CA GLN A 229 -34.00 0.37 -13.05
C GLN A 229 -33.39 1.19 -14.18
N HIS A 230 -34.04 2.29 -14.54
CA HIS A 230 -33.54 3.21 -15.58
C HIS A 230 -32.17 3.81 -15.18
N ILE A 231 -32.02 4.27 -13.94
CA ILE A 231 -30.75 4.77 -13.44
C ILE A 231 -29.68 3.66 -13.47
N ALA A 232 -30.00 2.46 -13.02
CA ALA A 232 -29.06 1.34 -13.02
C ALA A 232 -28.59 0.98 -14.44
N GLN A 233 -29.51 1.01 -15.43
CA GLN A 233 -29.17 0.80 -16.84
C GLN A 233 -28.27 1.92 -17.36
N GLN A 234 -28.62 3.17 -17.12
CA GLN A 234 -27.79 4.32 -17.55
C GLN A 234 -26.40 4.29 -16.93
N LEU A 235 -26.26 3.91 -15.66
CA LEU A 235 -24.96 3.71 -15.01
C LEU A 235 -24.13 2.66 -15.75
N ALA A 236 -24.74 1.51 -16.10
CA ALA A 236 -24.05 0.45 -16.82
C ALA A 236 -23.63 0.87 -18.26
N GLU A 237 -24.48 1.64 -18.95
CA GLU A 237 -24.15 2.24 -20.27
C GLU A 237 -22.95 3.20 -20.19
N HIS A 238 -22.78 3.87 -19.05
CA HIS A 238 -21.60 4.70 -18.74
C HIS A 238 -20.47 3.95 -18.04
N HIS A 239 -20.47 2.63 -18.11
CA HIS A 239 -19.45 1.77 -17.50
C HIS A 239 -19.29 1.91 -15.98
N ILE A 240 -20.35 2.33 -15.27
CA ILE A 240 -20.38 2.44 -13.81
C ILE A 240 -21.26 1.33 -13.24
N HIS A 241 -20.75 0.57 -12.25
CA HIS A 241 -21.51 -0.53 -11.67
C HIS A 241 -22.45 -0.03 -10.56
N PRO A 242 -23.78 -0.31 -10.64
CA PRO A 242 -24.77 0.18 -9.68
C PRO A 242 -24.50 -0.24 -8.23
N ALA A 243 -23.95 -1.44 -8.01
CA ALA A 243 -23.65 -1.94 -6.65
C ALA A 243 -22.57 -1.12 -5.92
N SER A 244 -21.85 -0.22 -6.62
CA SER A 244 -20.84 0.65 -6.02
C SER A 244 -21.40 1.95 -5.44
N ILE A 245 -22.72 2.19 -5.54
CA ILE A 245 -23.37 3.32 -4.90
C ILE A 245 -23.35 3.14 -3.38
N ALA A 246 -22.72 4.08 -2.69
CA ALA A 246 -22.59 4.13 -1.24
C ALA A 246 -23.58 5.10 -0.61
N LYS A 247 -23.94 6.18 -1.33
CA LYS A 247 -24.76 7.28 -0.82
C LYS A 247 -25.68 7.80 -1.91
N ILE A 248 -26.87 8.25 -1.48
CA ILE A 248 -27.78 9.05 -2.30
C ILE A 248 -27.95 10.38 -1.59
N ALA A 249 -27.92 11.48 -2.34
CA ALA A 249 -28.03 12.82 -1.81
C ALA A 249 -28.98 13.70 -2.61
N THR A 250 -29.64 14.62 -1.92
CA THR A 250 -30.52 15.62 -2.53
C THR A 250 -30.50 16.93 -1.74
N ILE A 251 -31.20 17.95 -2.27
CA ILE A 251 -31.41 19.24 -1.57
C ILE A 251 -32.64 19.14 -0.64
N ASP A 252 -32.67 19.92 0.44
CA ASP A 252 -33.70 19.95 1.46
C ASP A 252 -35.12 20.18 0.90
N LEU A 253 -35.25 21.00 -0.15
CA LEU A 253 -36.52 21.21 -0.86
C LEU A 253 -37.11 19.94 -1.49
N LYS A 254 -36.34 18.83 -1.55
CA LYS A 254 -36.71 17.56 -2.17
C LYS A 254 -36.77 16.41 -1.18
N LYS A 255 -36.51 16.63 0.10
CA LYS A 255 -36.38 15.60 1.13
C LYS A 255 -37.57 14.63 1.25
N ASP A 256 -38.80 15.14 0.96
CA ASP A 256 -40.04 14.36 1.11
C ASP A 256 -40.56 13.79 -0.23
N GLU A 257 -39.70 13.68 -1.26
CA GLU A 257 -40.09 13.13 -2.56
C GLU A 257 -40.09 11.59 -2.52
N PRO A 258 -41.19 10.91 -2.94
CA PRO A 258 -41.34 9.46 -2.89
C PRO A 258 -40.22 8.71 -3.64
N LEU A 259 -39.65 9.32 -4.67
CA LEU A 259 -38.53 8.78 -5.43
C LEU A 259 -37.33 8.44 -4.54
N LEU A 260 -37.04 9.27 -3.55
CA LEU A 260 -35.85 9.09 -2.69
C LEU A 260 -35.94 7.82 -1.83
N ASP A 261 -37.11 7.53 -1.26
CA ASP A 261 -37.34 6.30 -0.50
C ASP A 261 -37.19 5.07 -1.40
N THR A 262 -37.77 5.10 -2.61
CA THR A 262 -37.63 4.01 -3.58
C THR A 262 -36.16 3.77 -3.96
N LEU A 263 -35.38 4.84 -4.21
CA LEU A 263 -33.96 4.70 -4.52
C LEU A 263 -33.15 4.19 -3.33
N ARG A 264 -33.45 4.69 -2.12
CA ARG A 264 -32.82 4.24 -0.88
C ARG A 264 -33.04 2.72 -0.66
N GLU A 265 -34.27 2.25 -0.84
CA GLU A 265 -34.61 0.82 -0.73
C GLU A 265 -33.94 -0.03 -1.80
N TRP A 266 -33.94 0.43 -3.05
CA TRP A 266 -33.29 -0.27 -4.17
C TRP A 266 -31.81 -0.52 -3.94
N TRP A 267 -31.07 0.51 -3.45
CA TRP A 267 -29.64 0.39 -3.15
C TRP A 267 -29.34 -0.11 -1.73
N GLN A 268 -30.37 -0.44 -0.94
CA GLN A 268 -30.28 -0.92 0.45
C GLN A 268 -29.40 0.01 1.31
N LEU A 269 -29.75 1.30 1.28
CA LEU A 269 -29.04 2.33 2.05
C LEU A 269 -29.84 2.66 3.32
N ASP A 270 -29.15 3.05 4.38
CA ASP A 270 -29.76 3.41 5.66
C ASP A 270 -30.58 4.70 5.56
N HIS A 271 -30.08 5.68 4.83
CA HIS A 271 -30.72 7.00 4.66
C HIS A 271 -30.30 7.67 3.36
N VAL A 272 -31.02 8.73 3.00
CA VAL A 272 -30.65 9.70 1.96
C VAL A 272 -30.06 10.93 2.64
N GLU A 273 -28.90 11.40 2.17
CA GLU A 273 -28.30 12.63 2.66
C GLU A 273 -29.07 13.85 2.11
N VAL A 274 -29.40 14.79 2.98
CA VAL A 274 -30.17 16.00 2.62
C VAL A 274 -29.36 17.23 2.96
N PHE A 275 -29.06 18.06 1.96
CA PHE A 275 -28.22 19.24 2.11
C PHE A 275 -29.04 20.53 1.98
N GLN A 276 -28.69 21.55 2.78
CA GLN A 276 -29.22 22.91 2.64
C GLN A 276 -28.60 23.59 1.42
N ALA A 277 -29.36 24.50 0.78
CA ALA A 277 -28.87 25.22 -0.40
C ALA A 277 -27.57 25.98 -0.14
N GLU A 278 -27.36 26.49 1.08
CA GLU A 278 -26.17 27.21 1.50
C GLU A 278 -24.88 26.37 1.38
N CYS A 279 -24.97 25.06 1.61
CA CYS A 279 -23.83 24.13 1.48
C CYS A 279 -23.47 23.85 0.03
N LEU A 280 -24.37 24.08 -0.90
CA LEU A 280 -24.27 23.68 -2.31
C LEU A 280 -24.00 24.86 -3.26
N LYS A 281 -24.23 26.10 -2.84
CA LYS A 281 -24.22 27.30 -3.70
C LYS A 281 -22.86 27.57 -4.36
N ASP A 282 -21.78 27.28 -3.67
CA ASP A 282 -20.40 27.56 -4.11
C ASP A 282 -19.77 26.37 -4.89
N ILE A 283 -20.52 25.27 -5.09
CA ILE A 283 -20.04 24.11 -5.83
C ILE A 283 -20.17 24.37 -7.33
N GLU A 284 -19.04 24.32 -8.02
CA GLU A 284 -19.00 24.43 -9.47
C GLU A 284 -19.62 23.19 -10.12
N VAL A 285 -20.65 23.39 -10.97
CA VAL A 285 -21.35 22.34 -11.70
C VAL A 285 -21.04 22.45 -13.19
N LYS A 286 -20.93 21.31 -13.88
CA LYS A 286 -20.66 21.26 -15.32
C LYS A 286 -21.88 21.64 -16.16
N ASN A 287 -23.08 21.37 -15.65
CA ASN A 287 -24.34 21.56 -16.38
C ASN A 287 -25.28 22.51 -15.60
N PRO A 288 -24.96 23.81 -15.50
CA PRO A 288 -25.78 24.79 -14.76
C PRO A 288 -27.16 24.97 -15.40
N SER A 289 -28.16 25.35 -14.58
CA SER A 289 -29.53 25.60 -15.00
C SER A 289 -30.10 26.82 -14.30
N GLU A 290 -30.39 27.88 -15.05
CA GLU A 290 -31.00 29.11 -14.51
C GLU A 290 -32.36 28.84 -13.86
N LYS A 291 -33.17 27.96 -14.45
CA LYS A 291 -34.48 27.57 -13.89
C LYS A 291 -34.33 26.91 -12.52
N VAL A 292 -33.34 26.06 -12.36
CA VAL A 292 -33.02 25.40 -11.07
C VAL A 292 -32.53 26.45 -10.08
N HIS A 293 -31.63 27.32 -10.50
CA HIS A 293 -31.06 28.37 -9.65
C HIS A 293 -32.15 29.33 -9.10
N GLN A 294 -33.10 29.75 -9.95
CA GLN A 294 -34.21 30.60 -9.53
C GLN A 294 -35.10 29.96 -8.45
N VAL A 295 -35.24 28.64 -8.44
CA VAL A 295 -36.13 27.92 -7.51
C VAL A 295 -35.38 27.45 -6.26
N THR A 296 -34.13 27.03 -6.39
CA THR A 296 -33.39 26.31 -5.33
C THR A 296 -32.19 27.11 -4.79
N GLY A 297 -31.78 28.17 -5.44
CA GLY A 297 -30.57 28.92 -5.10
C GLY A 297 -29.26 28.25 -5.50
N VAL A 298 -29.32 27.05 -6.16
CA VAL A 298 -28.13 26.30 -6.61
C VAL A 298 -28.20 26.08 -8.12
N TRP A 299 -27.02 26.01 -8.79
CA TRP A 299 -26.92 25.88 -10.24
C TRP A 299 -27.28 24.49 -10.79
N GLY A 300 -27.23 23.45 -9.94
CA GLY A 300 -27.56 22.08 -10.35
C GLY A 300 -27.66 21.11 -9.18
N VAL A 301 -28.88 20.70 -8.79
CA VAL A 301 -29.10 19.85 -7.62
C VAL A 301 -28.35 18.52 -7.72
N ALA A 302 -28.46 17.81 -8.84
CA ALA A 302 -27.84 16.47 -8.97
C ALA A 302 -26.31 16.54 -8.85
N GLU A 303 -25.64 17.41 -9.60
CA GLU A 303 -24.18 17.50 -9.57
C GLU A 303 -23.67 18.06 -8.24
N SER A 304 -24.26 19.16 -7.73
CA SER A 304 -23.80 19.74 -6.48
C SER A 304 -24.00 18.80 -5.28
N CYS A 305 -25.13 18.07 -5.21
CA CYS A 305 -25.34 17.07 -4.16
C CYS A 305 -24.39 15.87 -4.28
N ALA A 306 -24.12 15.38 -5.51
CA ALA A 306 -23.15 14.29 -5.70
C ALA A 306 -21.75 14.70 -5.25
N ILE A 307 -21.28 15.88 -5.67
CA ILE A 307 -19.95 16.43 -5.33
C ILE A 307 -19.84 16.65 -3.82
N HIS A 308 -20.86 17.27 -3.20
CA HIS A 308 -20.85 17.54 -1.76
C HIS A 308 -20.86 16.26 -0.92
N ALA A 309 -21.72 15.28 -1.27
CA ALA A 309 -21.75 13.96 -0.62
C ALA A 309 -20.44 13.18 -0.77
N ALA A 310 -19.66 13.51 -1.80
CA ALA A 310 -18.33 12.97 -2.06
C ALA A 310 -17.20 13.78 -1.39
N ASP A 311 -17.47 14.56 -0.34
CA ASP A 311 -16.49 15.42 0.33
C ASP A 311 -15.78 16.39 -0.65
N ASN A 312 -16.52 16.99 -1.57
CA ASN A 312 -16.04 17.78 -2.71
C ASN A 312 -15.09 16.99 -3.63
N GLY A 313 -15.41 15.72 -3.83
CA GLY A 313 -14.67 14.81 -4.67
C GLY A 313 -14.85 15.03 -6.18
N THR A 314 -14.46 14.05 -6.96
CA THR A 314 -14.47 14.15 -8.42
C THR A 314 -15.82 13.71 -8.99
N LEU A 315 -16.42 14.55 -9.86
CA LEU A 315 -17.57 14.18 -10.67
C LEU A 315 -17.14 13.15 -11.74
N LEU A 316 -17.71 11.95 -11.67
CA LEU A 316 -17.43 10.86 -12.60
C LEU A 316 -18.46 10.80 -13.75
N LEU A 317 -19.72 11.07 -13.43
CA LEU A 317 -20.80 11.16 -14.40
C LEU A 317 -21.53 12.48 -14.19
N GLU A 318 -21.49 13.31 -15.21
CA GLU A 318 -22.20 14.57 -15.25
C GLU A 318 -23.72 14.33 -15.21
N LYS A 319 -24.47 15.40 -14.99
CA LYS A 319 -25.93 15.34 -14.89
C LYS A 319 -26.58 14.59 -16.06
N GLN A 320 -27.16 13.45 -15.75
CA GLN A 320 -28.05 12.71 -16.64
C GLN A 320 -29.50 13.15 -16.42
N LYS A 321 -30.28 13.17 -17.48
CA LYS A 321 -31.71 13.47 -17.45
C LYS A 321 -32.47 12.20 -17.81
N GLY A 322 -33.51 11.87 -17.04
CA GLY A 322 -34.37 10.74 -17.30
C GLY A 322 -35.84 11.11 -17.30
N GLU A 323 -36.60 10.35 -18.06
CA GLU A 323 -38.06 10.42 -18.13
C GLU A 323 -38.56 9.00 -18.41
N VAL A 324 -39.19 8.36 -17.44
CA VAL A 324 -39.74 6.99 -17.57
C VAL A 324 -41.19 7.04 -18.05
N THR A 325 -41.98 8.00 -17.56
CA THR A 325 -43.33 8.32 -17.99
C THR A 325 -43.39 9.78 -18.41
N ALA A 326 -44.24 10.10 -19.40
CA ALA A 326 -44.35 11.46 -19.95
C ALA A 326 -44.52 12.52 -18.89
N GLY A 327 -43.66 13.53 -18.90
CA GLY A 327 -43.63 14.63 -17.96
C GLY A 327 -43.05 14.29 -16.57
N ASN A 328 -42.59 13.07 -16.31
CA ASN A 328 -42.02 12.65 -15.04
C ASN A 328 -40.47 12.72 -15.07
N HIS A 329 -39.94 13.96 -15.01
CA HIS A 329 -38.55 14.23 -15.18
C HIS A 329 -37.74 14.06 -13.88
N PHE A 330 -36.61 13.45 -13.97
CA PHE A 330 -35.61 13.39 -12.90
C PHE A 330 -34.19 13.59 -13.46
N THR A 331 -33.26 13.85 -12.58
CA THR A 331 -31.83 14.00 -12.93
C THR A 331 -30.99 13.31 -11.89
N PHE A 332 -29.86 12.76 -12.30
CA PHE A 332 -28.86 12.22 -11.38
C PHE A 332 -27.45 12.52 -11.88
N ALA A 333 -26.49 12.47 -10.98
CA ALA A 333 -25.06 12.60 -11.25
C ALA A 333 -24.27 11.74 -10.28
N ILE A 334 -23.07 11.35 -10.64
CA ILE A 334 -22.21 10.48 -9.80
C ILE A 334 -20.89 11.17 -9.52
N ALA A 335 -20.50 11.20 -8.26
CA ALA A 335 -19.19 11.64 -7.81
C ALA A 335 -18.52 10.58 -6.93
N MET A 336 -17.20 10.63 -6.84
CA MET A 336 -16.39 9.78 -5.99
C MET A 336 -15.54 10.63 -5.05
N PRO A 337 -15.51 10.34 -3.73
CA PRO A 337 -14.61 10.99 -2.79
C PRO A 337 -13.14 10.81 -3.20
N SER A 338 -12.36 11.89 -3.13
CA SER A 338 -10.95 11.89 -3.54
C SER A 338 -10.10 10.84 -2.80
N LYS A 339 -10.47 10.49 -1.55
CA LYS A 339 -9.80 9.44 -0.76
C LYS A 339 -9.84 8.05 -1.37
N TYR A 340 -10.86 7.76 -2.21
CA TYR A 340 -11.00 6.48 -2.92
C TYR A 340 -10.37 6.49 -4.30
N ARG A 341 -10.04 7.66 -4.83
CA ARG A 341 -9.41 7.76 -6.14
C ARG A 341 -7.96 7.29 -6.03
N ARG A 342 -7.54 6.42 -6.92
CA ARG A 342 -6.13 6.09 -7.09
C ARG A 342 -5.42 7.35 -7.59
N GLN A 343 -4.63 7.98 -6.72
CA GLN A 343 -3.79 9.10 -7.11
C GLN A 343 -2.43 8.58 -7.54
N GLY A 344 -1.85 9.20 -8.55
CA GLY A 344 -0.45 8.97 -8.90
C GLY A 344 0.45 9.24 -7.70
N HIS A 345 1.55 8.53 -7.64
CA HIS A 345 2.56 8.72 -6.61
C HIS A 345 3.95 8.61 -7.20
N ILE A 346 4.85 9.48 -6.75
CA ILE A 346 6.26 9.41 -7.12
C ILE A 346 7.05 9.03 -5.88
N GLU A 347 7.73 7.90 -5.95
CA GLU A 347 8.67 7.50 -4.92
C GLU A 347 10.10 7.70 -5.42
N ILE A 348 10.85 8.56 -4.77
CA ILE A 348 12.28 8.78 -5.04
C ILE A 348 13.06 7.80 -4.19
N VAL A 349 13.67 6.79 -4.81
CA VAL A 349 14.30 5.67 -4.11
C VAL A 349 15.81 5.72 -4.24
N GLY A 350 16.52 5.59 -3.12
CA GLY A 350 17.95 5.37 -3.09
C GLY A 350 18.32 3.94 -3.46
N ALA A 351 19.11 3.78 -4.51
CA ALA A 351 19.56 2.48 -5.03
C ALA A 351 20.67 1.83 -4.19
N GLY A 352 21.21 2.56 -3.22
CA GLY A 352 22.42 2.12 -2.53
C GLY A 352 23.70 2.35 -3.33
N PRO A 353 24.86 1.94 -2.79
CA PRO A 353 26.17 2.29 -3.34
C PRO A 353 26.61 1.42 -4.54
N GLY A 354 25.97 0.28 -4.77
CA GLY A 354 26.35 -0.60 -5.88
C GLY A 354 25.77 -2.01 -5.79
N ASP A 355 25.87 -2.66 -4.64
CA ASP A 355 25.28 -3.99 -4.41
C ASP A 355 23.75 -3.89 -4.34
N PRO A 356 23.02 -4.64 -5.19
CA PRO A 356 21.55 -4.67 -5.15
C PRO A 356 20.95 -5.10 -3.81
N GLU A 357 21.66 -5.87 -3.00
CA GLU A 357 21.21 -6.30 -1.67
C GLU A 357 21.24 -5.15 -0.63
N LEU A 358 21.92 -4.06 -0.95
CA LEU A 358 21.99 -2.87 -0.10
C LEU A 358 20.88 -1.85 -0.39
N VAL A 359 19.91 -2.18 -1.25
CA VAL A 359 18.68 -1.41 -1.35
C VAL A 359 17.83 -1.65 -0.10
N SER A 360 17.16 -0.61 0.39
CA SER A 360 16.24 -0.78 1.51
C SER A 360 15.07 -1.72 1.14
N VAL A 361 14.53 -2.45 2.13
CA VAL A 361 13.33 -3.30 1.92
C VAL A 361 12.17 -2.49 1.35
N ARG A 362 11.99 -1.24 1.83
CA ARG A 362 10.97 -0.33 1.28
C ARG A 362 11.24 0.00 -0.18
N GLY A 363 12.48 0.32 -0.54
CA GLY A 363 12.88 0.60 -1.93
C GLY A 363 12.62 -0.58 -2.85
N LYS A 364 12.97 -1.79 -2.43
CA LYS A 364 12.68 -3.02 -3.17
C LYS A 364 11.18 -3.23 -3.38
N ASN A 365 10.36 -2.99 -2.36
CA ASN A 365 8.91 -3.12 -2.46
C ASN A 365 8.31 -2.12 -3.46
N PHE A 366 8.81 -0.87 -3.47
CA PHE A 366 8.40 0.11 -4.48
C PHE A 366 8.83 -0.30 -5.89
N LEU A 367 10.06 -0.77 -6.08
CA LEU A 367 10.53 -1.28 -7.38
C LEU A 367 9.64 -2.43 -7.89
N SER A 368 9.24 -3.34 -7.00
CA SER A 368 8.37 -4.47 -7.36
C SER A 368 6.91 -4.10 -7.64
N SER A 369 6.50 -2.90 -7.25
CA SER A 369 5.12 -2.40 -7.45
C SER A 369 5.02 -1.28 -8.49
N ALA A 370 6.16 -0.78 -8.98
CA ALA A 370 6.23 0.36 -9.88
C ALA A 370 5.56 0.09 -11.25
N ASP A 371 4.96 1.14 -11.79
CA ASP A 371 4.43 1.19 -13.15
C ASP A 371 5.44 1.82 -14.09
N LEU A 372 6.25 2.76 -13.57
CA LEU A 372 7.42 3.34 -14.21
C LEU A 372 8.61 3.28 -13.25
N ILE A 373 9.74 2.75 -13.71
CA ILE A 373 11.04 2.92 -13.06
C ILE A 373 11.90 3.79 -13.95
N LEU A 374 12.19 5.01 -13.51
CA LEU A 374 13.11 5.94 -14.15
C LEU A 374 14.41 5.98 -13.34
N TYR A 375 15.49 5.37 -13.86
CA TYR A 375 16.75 5.22 -13.12
C TYR A 375 17.89 6.10 -13.66
N ALA A 376 18.84 6.47 -12.78
CA ALA A 376 19.92 7.41 -13.07
C ALA A 376 21.10 6.79 -13.86
N GLY A 377 20.82 6.13 -14.97
CA GLY A 377 21.82 5.65 -15.92
C GLY A 377 22.80 4.62 -15.34
N SER A 378 24.09 4.75 -15.71
CA SER A 378 25.15 3.78 -15.38
C SER A 378 25.60 3.78 -13.91
N LEU A 379 25.10 4.72 -13.10
CA LEU A 379 25.43 4.83 -11.67
C LEU A 379 24.52 3.97 -10.79
N VAL A 380 23.48 3.36 -11.36
CA VAL A 380 22.54 2.49 -10.67
C VAL A 380 22.72 1.06 -11.16
N PRO A 381 22.87 0.06 -10.27
CA PRO A 381 22.95 -1.34 -10.66
C PRO A 381 21.72 -1.76 -11.48
N ARG A 382 21.97 -2.33 -12.64
CA ARG A 382 20.92 -2.75 -13.55
C ARG A 382 20.05 -3.86 -12.97
N GLU A 383 20.64 -4.67 -12.11
CA GLU A 383 19.99 -5.76 -11.38
C GLU A 383 18.79 -5.28 -10.55
N LEU A 384 18.82 -4.06 -10.02
CA LEU A 384 17.67 -3.47 -9.31
C LEU A 384 16.43 -3.31 -10.19
N THR A 385 16.62 -3.12 -11.50
CA THR A 385 15.49 -3.02 -12.43
C THR A 385 14.82 -4.38 -12.69
N HIS A 386 15.45 -5.48 -12.33
CA HIS A 386 14.88 -6.82 -12.44
C HIS A 386 13.79 -7.09 -11.39
N TYR A 387 13.68 -6.26 -10.35
CA TYR A 387 12.55 -6.33 -9.41
C TYR A 387 11.24 -5.80 -10.02
N ALA A 388 11.29 -5.14 -11.20
CA ALA A 388 10.11 -4.60 -11.85
C ALA A 388 9.04 -5.68 -12.11
N LYS A 389 7.78 -5.37 -11.80
CA LYS A 389 6.65 -6.24 -12.16
C LYS A 389 6.49 -6.35 -13.68
N VAL A 390 5.80 -7.39 -14.13
CA VAL A 390 5.41 -7.52 -15.54
C VAL A 390 4.55 -6.31 -15.96
N GLY A 391 4.88 -5.70 -17.09
CA GLY A 391 4.20 -4.50 -17.60
C GLY A 391 4.78 -3.17 -17.10
N CYS A 392 5.71 -3.18 -16.13
CA CYS A 392 6.41 -1.98 -15.70
C CYS A 392 7.28 -1.41 -16.84
N VAL A 393 7.18 -0.11 -17.08
CA VAL A 393 8.06 0.59 -18.00
C VAL A 393 9.36 0.96 -17.30
N VAL A 394 10.48 0.46 -17.81
CA VAL A 394 11.82 0.76 -17.26
C VAL A 394 12.58 1.65 -18.25
N ARG A 395 13.02 2.83 -17.79
CA ARG A 395 13.75 3.82 -18.61
C ARG A 395 14.99 4.34 -17.89
N SER A 396 16.06 4.50 -18.65
CA SER A 396 17.25 5.23 -18.18
C SER A 396 17.08 6.73 -18.45
N SER A 397 17.40 7.56 -17.47
CA SER A 397 17.39 9.00 -17.62
C SER A 397 18.74 9.59 -18.12
N ALA A 398 19.71 8.74 -18.48
CA ALA A 398 21.05 9.19 -18.87
C ALA A 398 21.09 10.13 -20.07
N SER A 399 20.15 10.00 -21.00
CA SER A 399 20.04 10.83 -22.21
C SER A 399 18.92 11.89 -22.14
N MET A 400 18.22 11.99 -21.00
CA MET A 400 17.07 12.88 -20.82
C MET A 400 17.47 14.16 -20.11
N ASN A 401 16.99 15.29 -20.58
CA ASN A 401 17.02 16.54 -19.82
C ASN A 401 15.97 16.53 -18.70
N LEU A 402 15.91 17.58 -17.89
CA LEU A 402 15.04 17.64 -16.72
C LEU A 402 13.54 17.67 -17.12
N GLU A 403 13.20 18.42 -18.15
CA GLU A 403 11.86 18.56 -18.68
C GLU A 403 11.32 17.24 -19.24
N GLU A 404 12.16 16.50 -19.98
CA GLU A 404 11.80 15.19 -20.51
C GLU A 404 11.58 14.16 -19.40
N GLN A 405 12.42 14.17 -18.35
CA GLN A 405 12.23 13.31 -17.18
C GLN A 405 10.93 13.64 -16.46
N PHE A 406 10.65 14.93 -16.25
CA PHE A 406 9.43 15.37 -15.60
C PHE A 406 8.18 15.03 -16.43
N ALA A 407 8.19 15.28 -17.75
CA ALA A 407 7.08 14.97 -18.62
C ALA A 407 6.72 13.48 -18.59
N LEU A 408 7.74 12.59 -18.62
CA LEU A 408 7.53 11.16 -18.53
C LEU A 408 6.95 10.75 -17.17
N MET A 409 7.49 11.28 -16.05
CA MET A 409 6.96 10.97 -14.71
C MET A 409 5.54 11.48 -14.54
N LYS A 410 5.24 12.70 -15.07
CA LYS A 410 3.91 13.30 -15.00
C LYS A 410 2.88 12.51 -15.80
N GLU A 411 3.21 11.99 -16.97
CA GLU A 411 2.33 11.13 -17.77
C GLU A 411 1.81 9.95 -16.97
N PHE A 412 2.69 9.23 -16.26
CA PHE A 412 2.31 8.10 -15.42
C PHE A 412 1.55 8.54 -14.17
N TYR A 413 1.99 9.62 -13.54
CA TYR A 413 1.33 10.19 -12.37
C TYR A 413 -0.12 10.59 -12.65
N ASP A 414 -0.38 11.30 -13.75
CA ASP A 414 -1.73 11.76 -14.12
C ASP A 414 -2.71 10.60 -14.37
N ARG A 415 -2.17 9.44 -14.75
CA ARG A 415 -2.91 8.18 -14.89
C ARG A 415 -3.16 7.46 -13.56
N GLY A 416 -2.77 8.03 -12.44
CA GLY A 416 -2.92 7.43 -11.11
C GLY A 416 -1.92 6.30 -10.82
N LEU A 417 -0.80 6.24 -11.53
CA LEU A 417 0.19 5.16 -11.47
C LEU A 417 1.35 5.49 -10.52
N LEU A 418 2.06 4.44 -10.09
CA LEU A 418 3.24 4.54 -9.24
C LEU A 418 4.51 4.73 -10.08
N VAL A 419 5.16 5.87 -9.89
CA VAL A 419 6.45 6.18 -10.49
C VAL A 419 7.55 5.98 -9.46
N VAL A 420 8.56 5.18 -9.76
CA VAL A 420 9.80 5.08 -8.98
C VAL A 420 10.91 5.83 -9.70
N ARG A 421 11.40 6.89 -9.06
CA ARG A 421 12.61 7.60 -9.49
C ARG A 421 13.80 7.03 -8.71
N LEU A 422 14.61 6.19 -9.38
CA LEU A 422 15.71 5.46 -8.74
C LEU A 422 17.03 6.21 -8.90
N HIS A 423 17.62 6.66 -7.79
CA HIS A 423 18.88 7.39 -7.71
C HIS A 423 19.99 6.54 -7.10
N THR A 424 21.24 6.79 -7.52
CA THR A 424 22.41 6.16 -6.91
C THR A 424 22.59 6.60 -5.45
N GLY A 425 23.10 5.72 -4.60
CA GLY A 425 23.36 6.02 -3.19
C GLY A 425 22.10 6.42 -2.43
N ASP A 426 22.17 7.57 -1.78
CA ASP A 426 21.04 8.27 -1.17
C ASP A 426 20.64 9.48 -2.03
N PRO A 427 19.34 9.64 -2.36
CA PRO A 427 18.87 10.74 -3.22
C PRO A 427 19.18 12.15 -2.67
N CYS A 428 19.23 12.29 -1.35
CA CYS A 428 19.44 13.57 -0.68
C CYS A 428 20.92 13.99 -0.61
N ILE A 429 21.85 13.10 -1.02
CA ILE A 429 23.29 13.38 -1.02
C ILE A 429 23.80 13.45 -2.47
N TYR A 430 23.92 14.65 -3.00
CA TYR A 430 24.34 14.93 -4.40
C TYR A 430 23.45 14.27 -5.48
N GLY A 431 22.19 13.94 -5.16
CA GLY A 431 21.26 13.28 -6.07
C GLY A 431 20.60 14.21 -7.10
N ALA A 432 20.78 15.53 -7.02
CA ALA A 432 20.17 16.53 -7.90
C ALA A 432 18.63 16.36 -8.00
N ILE A 433 17.96 16.15 -6.87
CA ILE A 433 16.51 15.96 -6.81
C ILE A 433 15.73 17.24 -6.51
N GLN A 434 16.42 18.32 -6.13
CA GLN A 434 15.78 19.57 -5.71
C GLN A 434 14.90 20.17 -6.80
N GLU A 435 15.39 20.18 -8.04
CA GLU A 435 14.64 20.69 -9.19
C GLU A 435 13.44 19.78 -9.51
N GLN A 436 13.58 18.47 -9.36
CA GLN A 436 12.49 17.52 -9.55
C GLN A 436 11.38 17.74 -8.51
N MET A 437 11.74 17.88 -7.24
CA MET A 437 10.79 18.19 -6.16
C MET A 437 10.07 19.52 -6.40
N ALA A 438 10.78 20.54 -6.88
CA ALA A 438 10.17 21.83 -7.21
C ALA A 438 9.12 21.72 -8.33
N PHE A 439 9.30 20.83 -9.30
CA PHE A 439 8.26 20.50 -10.28
C PHE A 439 7.07 19.79 -9.63
N PHE A 440 7.32 18.80 -8.79
CA PHE A 440 6.25 18.07 -8.10
C PHE A 440 5.41 19.00 -7.23
N ASP A 441 6.04 19.87 -6.46
CA ASP A 441 5.36 20.88 -5.62
C ASP A 441 4.52 21.85 -6.47
N ARG A 442 5.08 22.36 -7.58
CA ARG A 442 4.39 23.28 -8.50
C ARG A 442 3.10 22.68 -9.06
N TYR A 443 3.09 21.38 -9.34
CA TYR A 443 1.94 20.69 -9.93
C TYR A 443 1.10 19.92 -8.89
N GLY A 444 1.37 20.12 -7.58
CA GLY A 444 0.63 19.45 -6.49
C GLY A 444 0.72 17.92 -6.55
N MET A 445 1.83 17.38 -7.03
CA MET A 445 2.02 15.95 -7.18
C MET A 445 2.44 15.33 -5.84
N SER A 446 1.84 14.20 -5.48
CA SER A 446 2.23 13.43 -4.29
C SER A 446 3.57 12.74 -4.52
N TYR A 447 4.55 12.98 -3.65
CA TYR A 447 5.82 12.28 -3.69
C TYR A 447 6.37 12.02 -2.29
N HIS A 448 7.29 11.06 -2.21
CA HIS A 448 8.03 10.73 -0.99
C HIS A 448 9.45 10.28 -1.35
N ILE A 449 10.37 10.34 -0.37
CA ILE A 449 11.76 9.90 -0.53
C ILE A 449 12.00 8.69 0.36
N THR A 450 12.39 7.58 -0.25
CA THR A 450 12.93 6.41 0.46
C THR A 450 14.46 6.53 0.50
N PRO A 451 15.07 6.73 1.68
CA PRO A 451 16.52 6.84 1.81
C PRO A 451 17.25 5.61 1.30
N GLY A 452 18.48 5.83 0.84
CA GLY A 452 19.42 4.78 0.46
C GLY A 452 20.72 4.83 1.26
N ILE A 453 21.56 3.82 1.11
CA ILE A 453 22.90 3.79 1.68
C ILE A 453 23.80 4.60 0.77
N SER A 454 24.37 5.69 1.30
CA SER A 454 25.32 6.51 0.54
C SER A 454 26.72 5.89 0.51
N SER A 455 27.52 6.27 -0.48
CA SER A 455 28.86 5.74 -0.68
C SER A 455 29.82 6.01 0.51
N PHE A 456 29.60 7.06 1.31
CA PHE A 456 30.44 7.29 2.50
C PHE A 456 30.25 6.21 3.57
N GLN A 457 29.01 5.72 3.75
CA GLN A 457 28.71 4.62 4.67
C GLN A 457 29.30 3.30 4.15
N ALA A 458 29.19 3.07 2.84
CA ALA A 458 29.85 1.92 2.22
C ALA A 458 31.38 1.99 2.33
N ALA A 459 31.97 3.19 2.19
CA ALA A 459 33.40 3.37 2.41
C ALA A 459 33.82 3.07 3.84
N ALA A 460 33.07 3.54 4.83
CA ALA A 460 33.34 3.23 6.24
C ALA A 460 33.33 1.71 6.50
N ALA A 461 32.34 1.01 5.95
CA ALA A 461 32.24 -0.46 6.06
C ALA A 461 33.39 -1.16 5.35
N ALA A 462 33.70 -0.81 4.10
CA ALA A 462 34.75 -1.43 3.31
C ALA A 462 36.16 -1.14 3.89
N LEU A 463 36.37 0.06 4.44
CA LEU A 463 37.59 0.41 5.17
C LEU A 463 37.64 -0.23 6.56
N ARG A 464 36.53 -0.82 7.04
CA ARG A 464 36.37 -1.33 8.40
C ARG A 464 36.71 -0.28 9.44
N SER A 465 36.25 0.96 9.22
CA SER A 465 36.57 2.14 10.03
C SER A 465 35.28 2.82 10.50
N GLN A 466 35.22 3.17 11.77
CA GLN A 466 34.28 4.13 12.27
C GLN A 466 34.85 5.54 12.00
N PHE A 467 34.13 6.37 11.25
CA PHE A 467 34.62 7.69 10.83
C PHE A 467 34.60 8.76 11.93
N THR A 468 34.25 8.35 13.15
CA THR A 468 34.35 9.16 14.37
C THR A 468 35.22 8.43 15.38
N ILE A 469 36.15 9.17 16.02
CA ILE A 469 37.05 8.64 17.05
C ILE A 469 36.84 9.47 18.31
N PRO A 470 36.48 8.88 19.44
CA PRO A 470 36.36 9.60 20.71
C PRO A 470 37.61 10.46 21.00
N GLU A 471 37.40 11.70 21.43
CA GLU A 471 38.43 12.65 21.81
C GLU A 471 39.37 13.16 20.67
N LYS A 472 39.26 12.59 19.44
CA LYS A 472 40.09 12.99 18.29
C LYS A 472 39.25 13.59 17.15
N VAL A 473 38.31 12.82 16.61
CA VAL A 473 37.51 13.24 15.46
C VAL A 473 36.05 12.89 15.72
N GLN A 474 35.19 13.87 15.83
CA GLN A 474 33.75 13.68 16.07
C GLN A 474 32.87 14.14 14.90
N THR A 475 33.50 14.71 13.86
CA THR A 475 32.80 15.31 12.73
C THR A 475 33.14 14.58 11.44
N ILE A 476 32.12 14.30 10.63
CA ILE A 476 32.25 13.80 9.26
C ILE A 476 31.76 14.88 8.33
N ILE A 477 32.62 15.30 7.40
CA ILE A 477 32.31 16.30 6.39
C ILE A 477 32.07 15.60 5.06
N LEU A 478 30.85 15.73 4.55
CA LEU A 478 30.47 15.29 3.20
C LEU A 478 30.55 16.49 2.28
N THR A 479 31.46 16.48 1.33
CA THR A 479 31.73 17.62 0.45
C THR A 479 32.17 17.17 -0.94
N ARG A 480 32.46 18.13 -1.80
CA ARG A 480 33.11 17.94 -3.11
C ARG A 480 34.18 18.99 -3.36
N GLY A 481 35.06 18.74 -4.29
CA GLY A 481 35.98 19.78 -4.79
C GLY A 481 35.29 20.76 -5.76
N GLU A 482 35.91 21.90 -6.01
CA GLU A 482 35.49 22.88 -7.00
C GLU A 482 35.85 22.40 -8.41
N GLY A 483 34.85 21.88 -9.13
CA GLY A 483 34.99 21.41 -10.50
C GLY A 483 34.33 22.37 -11.50
N ARG A 484 33.51 21.80 -12.41
CA ARG A 484 32.74 22.59 -13.39
C ARG A 484 31.71 23.52 -12.74
N THR A 485 31.22 23.17 -11.57
CA THR A 485 30.29 23.98 -10.78
C THR A 485 31.06 24.62 -9.61
N PRO A 486 30.88 25.92 -9.36
CA PRO A 486 31.62 26.63 -8.31
C PRO A 486 31.24 26.11 -6.91
N MET A 487 32.14 26.32 -5.96
CA MET A 487 31.91 26.11 -4.53
C MET A 487 31.72 27.46 -3.82
N PRO A 488 30.81 27.53 -2.83
CA PRO A 488 30.72 28.72 -1.99
C PRO A 488 32.08 29.03 -1.32
N ASN A 489 32.46 30.29 -1.28
CA ASN A 489 33.77 30.70 -0.73
C ASN A 489 34.01 30.20 0.70
N LYS A 490 32.95 30.06 1.51
CA LYS A 490 33.06 29.56 2.90
C LYS A 490 33.22 28.04 2.99
N GLU A 491 32.96 27.31 1.90
CA GLU A 491 32.94 25.85 1.84
C GLU A 491 34.07 25.28 0.95
N LYS A 492 35.03 26.08 0.56
CA LYS A 492 36.23 25.61 -0.15
C LYS A 492 36.99 24.60 0.71
N LEU A 493 37.61 23.61 0.07
CA LEU A 493 38.23 22.46 0.77
C LEU A 493 39.27 22.89 1.79
N HIS A 494 40.14 23.88 1.48
CA HIS A 494 41.14 24.37 2.41
C HIS A 494 40.53 24.97 3.69
N LYS A 495 39.32 25.55 3.63
CA LYS A 495 38.64 26.10 4.81
C LYS A 495 37.99 24.99 5.64
N LEU A 496 37.33 24.00 4.98
CA LEU A 496 36.77 22.86 5.66
C LEU A 496 37.84 21.96 6.28
N ALA A 497 39.00 21.86 5.63
CA ALA A 497 40.16 21.11 6.08
C ALA A 497 40.74 21.61 7.42
N ALA A 498 40.51 22.88 7.79
CA ALA A 498 41.02 23.47 9.03
C ALA A 498 40.59 22.73 10.30
N SER A 499 39.46 22.01 10.26
CA SER A 499 38.99 21.19 11.37
C SER A 499 39.68 19.83 11.49
N GLN A 500 40.45 19.41 10.48
CA GLN A 500 41.07 18.08 10.36
C GLN A 500 40.11 16.91 10.65
N SER A 501 38.82 17.12 10.34
CA SER A 501 37.73 16.13 10.49
C SER A 501 37.89 15.00 9.48
N THR A 502 37.14 13.93 9.64
CA THR A 502 37.00 12.92 8.57
C THR A 502 36.27 13.55 7.39
N MET A 503 36.89 13.62 6.22
CA MET A 503 36.27 14.17 5.02
C MET A 503 35.98 13.06 3.99
N CYS A 504 34.77 13.04 3.46
CA CYS A 504 34.35 12.22 2.35
C CYS A 504 34.05 13.11 1.15
N ILE A 505 34.90 13.05 0.12
CA ILE A 505 34.89 14.00 -0.98
C ILE A 505 34.36 13.31 -2.23
N TYR A 506 33.16 13.73 -2.64
CA TYR A 506 32.41 13.22 -3.78
C TYR A 506 32.81 13.90 -5.08
N LEU A 507 32.58 13.28 -6.22
CA LEU A 507 32.66 13.86 -7.57
C LEU A 507 33.99 14.54 -7.91
N SER A 508 35.08 14.17 -7.26
CA SER A 508 36.35 14.97 -7.28
C SER A 508 37.56 14.20 -7.78
N ALA A 509 37.43 12.97 -8.25
CA ALA A 509 38.56 12.20 -8.75
C ALA A 509 39.24 12.84 -9.97
N SER A 510 38.49 13.49 -10.85
CA SER A 510 39.02 14.16 -12.04
C SER A 510 39.82 15.46 -11.76
N ILE A 511 39.71 15.99 -10.54
CA ILE A 511 40.36 17.23 -10.08
C ILE A 511 41.19 16.96 -8.82
N VAL A 512 41.70 15.76 -8.68
CA VAL A 512 42.34 15.27 -7.44
C VAL A 512 43.59 16.08 -7.07
N GLU A 513 44.30 16.66 -8.04
CA GLU A 513 45.45 17.54 -7.79
C GLU A 513 45.08 18.76 -6.98
N ASN A 514 44.01 19.45 -7.42
CA ASN A 514 43.52 20.63 -6.71
C ASN A 514 42.99 20.24 -5.32
N VAL A 515 42.32 19.07 -5.24
CA VAL A 515 41.84 18.53 -3.95
C VAL A 515 43.00 18.31 -3.00
N GLN A 516 44.08 17.65 -3.45
CA GLN A 516 45.26 17.38 -2.63
C GLN A 516 45.91 18.69 -2.19
N GLU A 517 46.10 19.65 -3.10
CA GLU A 517 46.72 20.96 -2.81
C GLU A 517 45.91 21.74 -1.76
N GLU A 518 44.60 21.83 -1.90
CA GLU A 518 43.76 22.51 -0.91
C GLU A 518 43.79 21.81 0.46
N LEU A 519 43.78 20.49 0.51
CA LEU A 519 43.78 19.74 1.77
C LEU A 519 45.13 19.88 2.50
N LEU A 520 46.23 19.88 1.79
CA LEU A 520 47.57 20.04 2.35
C LEU A 520 47.81 21.39 3.03
N GLN A 521 46.94 22.38 2.83
CA GLN A 521 47.00 23.66 3.56
C GLN A 521 46.66 23.51 5.05
N ALA A 522 46.00 22.43 5.47
CA ALA A 522 45.57 22.23 6.84
C ALA A 522 45.81 20.82 7.39
N TYR A 523 45.71 19.77 6.56
CA TYR A 523 46.05 18.42 6.99
C TYR A 523 47.56 18.17 6.86
N PRO A 524 48.18 17.44 7.81
CA PRO A 524 49.53 16.93 7.64
C PRO A 524 49.69 16.07 6.39
N PRO A 525 50.82 16.11 5.70
CA PRO A 525 51.06 15.29 4.50
C PRO A 525 50.94 13.81 4.70
N GLU A 526 51.15 13.33 5.93
CA GLU A 526 51.06 11.91 6.34
C GLU A 526 49.64 11.47 6.71
N THR A 527 48.67 12.38 6.70
CA THR A 527 47.26 12.06 7.01
C THR A 527 46.81 10.91 6.15
N PRO A 528 46.20 9.85 6.75
CA PRO A 528 45.68 8.72 6.01
C PRO A 528 44.60 9.10 5.00
N VAL A 529 44.69 8.51 3.81
CA VAL A 529 43.70 8.68 2.75
C VAL A 529 43.29 7.33 2.17
N ALA A 530 42.08 7.27 1.61
CA ALA A 530 41.62 6.16 0.81
C ALA A 530 40.88 6.65 -0.43
N ALA A 531 41.26 6.14 -1.60
CA ALA A 531 40.51 6.29 -2.83
C ALA A 531 39.68 5.03 -3.04
N CYS A 532 38.36 5.12 -2.86
CA CYS A 532 37.41 4.02 -2.90
C CYS A 532 36.67 4.03 -4.23
N TYR A 533 37.00 3.11 -5.10
CA TYR A 533 36.43 3.00 -6.44
C TYR A 533 35.35 1.93 -6.51
N LYS A 534 34.20 2.27 -7.08
CA LYS A 534 33.04 1.38 -7.28
C LYS A 534 32.71 0.56 -6.02
N LEU A 535 32.56 1.24 -4.89
CA LEU A 535 32.19 0.62 -3.62
C LEU A 535 30.97 -0.30 -3.77
N THR A 536 31.10 -1.51 -3.27
CA THR A 536 30.11 -2.60 -3.29
C THR A 536 29.78 -3.19 -4.66
N TRP A 537 30.37 -2.67 -5.74
CA TRP A 537 30.28 -3.30 -7.07
C TRP A 537 31.27 -4.48 -7.17
N LYS A 538 31.06 -5.35 -8.17
CA LYS A 538 31.98 -6.46 -8.44
C LYS A 538 33.42 -6.01 -8.72
N GLU A 539 33.58 -4.80 -9.24
CA GLU A 539 34.85 -4.18 -9.57
C GLU A 539 35.37 -3.27 -8.44
N GLU A 540 34.89 -3.43 -7.22
CA GLU A 540 35.36 -2.66 -6.07
C GLU A 540 36.87 -2.70 -5.93
N LYS A 541 37.48 -1.54 -5.75
CA LYS A 541 38.91 -1.39 -5.44
C LYS A 541 39.10 -0.28 -4.43
N ILE A 542 39.98 -0.52 -3.46
CA ILE A 542 40.31 0.43 -2.41
C ILE A 542 41.83 0.62 -2.38
N TYR A 543 42.25 1.85 -2.56
CA TYR A 543 43.64 2.23 -2.51
C TYR A 543 43.89 3.15 -1.30
N ARG A 544 44.73 2.68 -0.39
CA ARG A 544 45.10 3.42 0.83
C ARG A 544 46.47 4.06 0.64
N GLY A 545 46.70 5.19 1.31
CA GLY A 545 47.98 5.89 1.30
C GLY A 545 47.99 7.10 2.22
N GLN A 546 48.89 8.03 1.94
CA GLN A 546 49.00 9.29 2.65
C GLN A 546 48.53 10.46 1.76
N LEU A 547 48.11 11.55 2.36
CA LEU A 547 47.53 12.70 1.64
C LEU A 547 48.48 13.24 0.56
N LYS A 548 49.79 13.29 0.83
CA LYS A 548 50.80 13.72 -0.13
C LYS A 548 50.85 12.89 -1.42
N ASP A 549 50.35 11.64 -1.38
CA ASP A 549 50.36 10.72 -2.51
C ASP A 549 48.97 10.56 -3.17
N LEU A 550 47.92 11.25 -2.70
CA LEU A 550 46.55 11.07 -3.12
C LEU A 550 46.35 11.21 -4.64
N ALA A 551 46.91 12.27 -5.23
CA ALA A 551 46.82 12.52 -6.68
C ALA A 551 47.51 11.41 -7.49
N LYS A 552 48.68 10.96 -7.03
CA LYS A 552 49.39 9.82 -7.64
C LYS A 552 48.58 8.53 -7.57
N ILE A 553 47.98 8.21 -6.41
CA ILE A 553 47.14 7.04 -6.23
C ILE A 553 45.98 7.03 -7.24
N VAL A 554 45.29 8.15 -7.39
CA VAL A 554 44.13 8.25 -8.30
C VAL A 554 44.56 8.12 -9.76
N ARG A 555 45.69 8.74 -10.16
CA ARG A 555 46.17 8.69 -11.54
C ARG A 555 46.74 7.34 -11.95
N ASP A 556 47.63 6.78 -11.14
CA ASP A 556 48.30 5.49 -11.44
C ASP A 556 47.30 4.36 -11.57
N ASN A 557 46.15 4.46 -10.89
CA ASN A 557 45.09 3.48 -10.92
C ASN A 557 43.92 3.85 -11.85
N HIS A 558 44.03 4.92 -12.62
CA HIS A 558 43.05 5.42 -13.59
C HIS A 558 41.63 5.56 -12.99
N LEU A 559 41.56 6.05 -11.73
CA LEU A 559 40.30 6.22 -11.04
C LEU A 559 39.50 7.40 -11.59
N THR A 560 38.24 7.16 -11.93
CA THR A 560 37.37 8.16 -12.60
C THR A 560 36.04 8.28 -11.88
N LEU A 561 34.93 8.22 -12.64
CA LEU A 561 33.57 8.22 -12.09
C LEU A 561 33.40 7.12 -11.02
N THR A 562 32.49 7.34 -10.07
CA THR A 562 32.22 6.39 -8.95
C THR A 562 33.40 6.19 -7.97
N THR A 563 34.29 7.19 -7.86
CA THR A 563 35.36 7.21 -6.86
C THR A 563 35.01 8.16 -5.72
N LEU A 564 35.01 7.66 -4.49
CA LEU A 564 34.94 8.47 -3.27
C LEU A 564 36.34 8.61 -2.67
N LEU A 565 36.76 9.85 -2.39
CA LEU A 565 38.01 10.12 -1.68
C LEU A 565 37.69 10.30 -0.20
N VAL A 566 38.36 9.56 0.67
CA VAL A 566 38.24 9.69 2.13
C VAL A 566 39.56 10.13 2.71
N VAL A 567 39.52 11.14 3.61
CA VAL A 567 40.71 11.74 4.23
C VAL A 567 40.46 11.87 5.73
N GLY A 568 41.46 11.51 6.53
CA GLY A 568 41.42 11.72 7.97
C GLY A 568 41.98 10.55 8.79
N GLU A 569 42.30 10.84 10.04
CA GLU A 569 42.90 9.86 10.96
C GLU A 569 41.98 8.64 11.24
N ALA A 570 40.67 8.77 11.05
CA ALA A 570 39.74 7.70 11.31
C ALA A 570 39.95 6.46 10.42
N ILE A 571 40.58 6.62 9.24
CA ILE A 571 40.75 5.53 8.27
C ILE A 571 41.53 4.34 8.84
N ASP A 572 42.60 4.60 9.58
CA ASP A 572 43.50 3.56 10.10
C ASP A 572 43.55 3.46 11.62
N ASN A 573 42.71 4.23 12.34
CA ASN A 573 42.70 4.23 13.79
C ASN A 573 41.89 3.07 14.37
N ARG A 574 42.52 2.29 15.27
CA ARG A 574 41.90 1.19 16.04
C ARG A 574 41.98 1.38 17.55
N GLN A 575 42.55 2.51 18.02
CA GLN A 575 42.89 2.72 19.43
C GLN A 575 41.88 3.60 20.20
N GLY A 576 40.95 4.24 19.51
CA GLY A 576 39.95 5.09 20.14
C GLY A 576 38.90 4.25 20.86
N LEU A 577 38.87 4.27 22.20
CA LEU A 577 37.87 3.62 23.01
C LEU A 577 36.75 4.61 23.35
N SER A 578 35.50 4.16 23.18
CA SER A 578 34.35 4.92 23.62
C SER A 578 34.18 4.83 25.15
N ARG A 579 34.03 5.95 25.83
CA ARG A 579 33.66 5.97 27.25
C ARG A 579 32.31 5.30 27.53
N LEU A 580 31.50 5.08 26.54
CA LEU A 580 30.21 4.38 26.66
C LEU A 580 30.36 2.96 27.25
N TYR A 581 31.53 2.32 27.00
CA TYR A 581 31.84 0.97 27.49
C TYR A 581 32.66 0.97 28.78
N ASP A 582 33.02 2.15 29.30
CA ASP A 582 33.71 2.28 30.58
C ASP A 582 32.81 1.84 31.74
N ASP A 583 33.36 1.15 32.72
CA ASP A 583 32.60 0.67 33.88
C ASP A 583 32.00 1.80 34.74
N SER A 584 32.60 2.98 34.68
CA SER A 584 32.10 4.18 35.35
C SER A 584 30.99 4.91 34.57
N PHE A 585 30.70 4.54 33.32
CA PHE A 585 29.70 5.21 32.48
C PHE A 585 28.30 4.73 32.82
N LYS A 586 27.50 5.60 33.42
CA LYS A 586 26.10 5.35 33.81
C LYS A 586 25.13 5.91 32.76
N HIS A 587 24.06 5.17 32.46
CA HIS A 587 22.94 5.61 31.65
C HIS A 587 21.65 4.90 32.03
N MET A 588 20.52 5.25 31.43
CA MET A 588 19.18 4.78 31.80
C MET A 588 19.05 3.25 31.92
N PHE A 589 19.81 2.48 31.17
CA PHE A 589 19.81 1.00 31.19
C PHE A 589 21.04 0.37 31.87
N ARG A 590 21.97 1.17 32.34
CA ARG A 590 23.17 0.76 33.06
C ARG A 590 23.43 1.78 34.19
N PRO A 591 22.72 1.64 35.35
CA PRO A 591 22.73 2.60 36.48
C PRO A 591 24.10 2.70 37.19
#